data_34d5fd3a9123b3f684fdc4dbb257b8d4
#
_entry.id   34d5fd3a9123b3f684fdc4dbb257b8d4
#
_cell.length_a   1.000
_cell.length_b   1.000
_cell.length_c   1.000
_cell.angle_alpha   90.00
_cell.angle_beta   90.00
_cell.angle_gamma   90.00
#
_symmetry.space_group_name_H-M   'P 1'
#
loop_
_entity.id
_entity.type
_entity.pdbx_description
1 polymer ?
#
loop_
_entity_poly.entity_id
_entity_poly.type
_entity_poly.pdbx_seq_one_letter_code
_entity_poly.pdbx_strand_id
1 'polypeptide(L)'
;MTNNPPIALEAYEALAEAYAAKAETKAENGYNEHPAIRSVLGSAQGLRVLDAGCGPGFLSRDLLEGGAACVSAFDLSPAMLRIASERLGDRANLFVADMGEPLPMLDDEGFDLVVASLALDYVRDWSIPLAEFRRVLTGRGRLVISVQHPMGSYQWFKPETAFGVHYCEASWRGFTSEPVIVPDYYRSFEEIINPILAAGFSLQGLHETRPIESLKAINPRKYAQGMTHPTFMVIDARPG
;
A
#
# COMPACT_ATOMS: atom_id res chain seq x y z
N MET A 1 7.21 -23.87 -3.26
CA MET A 1 7.75 -22.69 -3.98
C MET A 1 6.79 -22.42 -5.13
N THR A 2 5.88 -21.49 -4.95
CA THR A 2 4.96 -21.05 -6.02
C THR A 2 5.77 -20.16 -6.95
N ASN A 3 6.15 -20.72 -8.10
CA ASN A 3 7.00 -20.09 -9.12
C ASN A 3 6.20 -19.01 -9.88
N ASN A 4 5.63 -18.04 -9.18
CA ASN A 4 4.91 -16.93 -9.80
C ASN A 4 5.78 -15.69 -9.58
N PRO A 5 6.49 -15.18 -10.61
CA PRO A 5 7.33 -13.99 -10.44
C PRO A 5 6.44 -12.81 -10.01
N PRO A 6 7.01 -11.87 -9.25
CA PRO A 6 6.32 -10.65 -8.86
C PRO A 6 5.82 -9.90 -10.09
N ILE A 7 4.50 -9.68 -10.18
CA ILE A 7 3.88 -9.20 -11.41
C ILE A 7 4.21 -7.76 -11.77
N ALA A 8 4.45 -6.89 -10.78
CA ALA A 8 4.56 -5.45 -10.99
C ALA A 8 6.00 -4.91 -11.00
N LEU A 9 7.01 -5.77 -10.74
CA LEU A 9 8.41 -5.33 -10.60
C LEU A 9 8.90 -4.56 -11.84
N GLU A 10 8.75 -5.14 -13.04
CA GLU A 10 9.22 -4.52 -14.28
C GLU A 10 8.56 -3.16 -14.54
N ALA A 11 7.27 -3.05 -14.28
CA ALA A 11 6.54 -1.82 -14.46
C ALA A 11 7.00 -0.73 -13.49
N TYR A 12 7.24 -1.07 -12.22
CA TYR A 12 7.70 -0.13 -11.20
C TYR A 12 9.16 0.26 -11.36
N GLU A 13 10.04 -0.65 -11.81
CA GLU A 13 11.40 -0.30 -12.20
C GLU A 13 11.40 0.76 -13.30
N ALA A 14 10.60 0.58 -14.34
CA ALA A 14 10.49 1.53 -15.43
C ALA A 14 9.83 2.86 -15.02
N LEU A 15 8.92 2.83 -14.04
CA LEU A 15 8.13 4.00 -13.62
C LEU A 15 8.77 4.80 -12.47
N ALA A 16 9.79 4.29 -11.79
CA ALA A 16 10.23 4.77 -10.48
C ALA A 16 10.41 6.29 -10.41
N GLU A 17 11.18 6.90 -11.33
CA GLU A 17 11.41 8.34 -11.36
C GLU A 17 10.11 9.14 -11.63
N ALA A 18 9.35 8.70 -12.63
CA ALA A 18 8.12 9.38 -13.00
C ALA A 18 7.04 9.27 -11.92
N TYR A 19 6.99 8.11 -11.24
CA TYR A 19 6.10 7.89 -10.12
C TYR A 19 6.49 8.77 -8.93
N ALA A 20 7.76 8.77 -8.55
CA ALA A 20 8.28 9.59 -7.46
C ALA A 20 8.07 11.09 -7.67
N ALA A 21 8.16 11.55 -8.93
CA ALA A 21 7.94 12.96 -9.25
C ALA A 21 6.47 13.39 -9.21
N LYS A 22 5.52 12.46 -9.37
CA LYS A 22 4.11 12.82 -9.63
C LYS A 22 3.09 12.22 -8.67
N ALA A 23 3.39 11.14 -7.95
CA ALA A 23 2.39 10.41 -7.15
C ALA A 23 1.69 11.32 -6.12
N GLU A 24 2.43 12.17 -5.40
CA GLU A 24 1.85 13.09 -4.42
C GLU A 24 0.94 14.18 -5.02
N THR A 25 0.98 14.38 -6.34
CA THR A 25 0.13 15.35 -7.05
C THR A 25 -0.97 14.70 -7.89
N LYS A 26 -1.01 13.37 -7.95
CA LYS A 26 -2.10 12.64 -8.58
C LYS A 26 -3.35 12.65 -7.72
N ALA A 27 -4.51 12.80 -8.38
CA ALA A 27 -5.81 12.85 -7.70
C ALA A 27 -6.07 11.61 -6.84
N GLU A 28 -5.71 10.44 -7.32
CA GLU A 28 -5.91 9.15 -6.68
C GLU A 28 -5.02 8.99 -5.45
N ASN A 29 -3.72 9.26 -5.57
CA ASN A 29 -2.75 9.10 -4.49
C ASN A 29 -2.76 10.34 -3.57
N GLY A 30 -2.27 11.48 -4.05
CA GLY A 30 -1.99 12.65 -3.23
C GLY A 30 -3.21 13.34 -2.64
N TYR A 31 -4.40 13.17 -3.25
CA TYR A 31 -5.63 13.83 -2.79
C TYR A 31 -6.71 12.87 -2.29
N ASN A 32 -6.46 11.57 -2.30
CA ASN A 32 -7.42 10.57 -1.85
C ASN A 32 -6.76 9.57 -0.90
N GLU A 33 -5.94 8.63 -1.40
CA GLU A 33 -5.39 7.55 -0.57
C GLU A 33 -4.41 8.07 0.50
N HIS A 34 -3.39 8.85 0.13
CA HIS A 34 -2.39 9.34 1.08
C HIS A 34 -2.99 10.14 2.25
N PRO A 35 -3.94 11.09 2.04
CA PRO A 35 -4.62 11.74 3.17
C PRO A 35 -5.42 10.77 4.02
N ALA A 36 -6.06 9.77 3.41
CA ALA A 36 -6.90 8.82 4.13
C ALA A 36 -6.08 7.90 5.02
N ILE A 37 -5.00 7.28 4.49
CA ILE A 37 -4.15 6.40 5.30
C ILE A 37 -3.47 7.17 6.43
N ARG A 38 -2.98 8.40 6.19
CA ARG A 38 -2.40 9.27 7.22
C ARG A 38 -3.40 9.59 8.34
N SER A 39 -4.67 9.85 7.97
CA SER A 39 -5.74 10.10 8.94
C SER A 39 -6.02 8.89 9.82
N VAL A 40 -6.02 7.68 9.25
CA VAL A 40 -6.22 6.43 9.99
C VAL A 40 -4.99 6.11 10.85
N LEU A 41 -3.78 6.30 10.34
CA LEU A 41 -2.55 6.07 11.10
C LEU A 41 -2.49 6.92 12.36
N GLY A 42 -2.83 8.20 12.28
CA GLY A 42 -2.70 9.14 13.38
C GLY A 42 -1.23 9.39 13.77
N SER A 43 -0.94 9.46 15.06
CA SER A 43 0.41 9.72 15.56
C SER A 43 1.29 8.47 15.49
N ALA A 44 2.48 8.61 14.92
CA ALA A 44 3.53 7.60 14.92
C ALA A 44 4.56 7.79 16.06
N GLN A 45 4.33 8.77 16.95
CA GLN A 45 5.28 9.18 18.00
C GLN A 45 5.76 7.99 18.83
N GLY A 46 7.06 7.74 18.78
CA GLY A 46 7.73 6.70 19.55
C GLY A 46 7.54 5.28 19.05
N LEU A 47 6.82 5.05 17.94
CA LEU A 47 6.56 3.72 17.40
C LEU A 47 7.73 3.21 16.56
N ARG A 48 7.99 1.89 16.65
CA ARG A 48 8.82 1.15 15.71
C ARG A 48 7.93 0.74 14.55
N VAL A 49 8.24 1.18 13.34
CA VAL A 49 7.37 1.03 12.17
C VAL A 49 8.03 0.18 11.10
N LEU A 50 7.26 -0.75 10.51
CA LEU A 50 7.59 -1.41 9.26
C LEU A 50 6.68 -0.84 8.15
N ASP A 51 7.30 -0.27 7.11
CA ASP A 51 6.62 0.19 5.89
C ASP A 51 6.88 -0.84 4.77
N ALA A 52 5.86 -1.65 4.50
CA ALA A 52 5.91 -2.79 3.60
C ALA A 52 5.44 -2.40 2.19
N GLY A 53 6.36 -2.43 1.22
CA GLY A 53 6.13 -1.89 -0.12
C GLY A 53 6.18 -0.36 -0.13
N CYS A 54 7.27 0.19 0.43
CA CYS A 54 7.38 1.62 0.72
C CYS A 54 7.49 2.51 -0.53
N GLY A 55 7.71 1.92 -1.71
CA GLY A 55 7.93 2.67 -2.94
C GLY A 55 9.06 3.70 -2.77
N PRO A 56 8.88 4.94 -3.24
CA PRO A 56 9.89 5.98 -3.13
C PRO A 56 9.93 6.66 -1.74
N GLY A 57 9.34 6.04 -0.70
CA GLY A 57 9.47 6.43 0.70
C GLY A 57 8.64 7.64 1.16
N PHE A 58 7.51 7.94 0.52
CA PHE A 58 6.65 9.06 0.94
C PHE A 58 6.07 8.86 2.34
N LEU A 59 5.48 7.70 2.58
CA LEU A 59 4.86 7.39 3.87
C LEU A 59 5.90 7.22 4.96
N SER A 60 7.03 6.56 4.64
CA SER A 60 8.18 6.45 5.56
C SER A 60 8.69 7.82 6.01
N ARG A 61 8.79 8.82 5.10
CA ARG A 61 9.14 10.20 5.44
C ARG A 61 8.15 10.78 6.46
N ASP A 62 6.85 10.67 6.18
CA ASP A 62 5.81 11.24 7.00
C ASP A 62 5.77 10.60 8.41
N LEU A 63 6.02 9.29 8.49
CA LEU A 63 6.11 8.56 9.76
C LEU A 63 7.31 9.03 10.59
N LEU A 64 8.47 9.24 9.97
CA LEU A 64 9.66 9.80 10.62
C LEU A 64 9.43 11.24 11.09
N GLU A 65 8.82 12.07 10.27
CA GLU A 65 8.45 13.45 10.62
C GLU A 65 7.37 13.49 11.71
N GLY A 66 6.50 12.48 11.75
CA GLY A 66 5.50 12.24 12.81
C GLY A 66 6.07 11.66 14.10
N GLY A 67 7.41 11.53 14.21
CA GLY A 67 8.11 11.14 15.42
C GLY A 67 8.23 9.64 15.66
N ALA A 68 8.13 8.80 14.62
CA ALA A 68 8.44 7.37 14.76
C ALA A 68 9.84 7.18 15.37
N ALA A 69 9.98 6.24 16.30
CA ALA A 69 11.26 5.92 16.94
C ALA A 69 12.27 5.34 15.93
N CYS A 70 11.77 4.50 15.04
CA CYS A 70 12.51 4.02 13.88
C CYS A 70 11.53 3.59 12.79
N VAL A 71 12.00 3.62 11.54
CA VAL A 71 11.29 3.09 10.37
C VAL A 71 12.21 2.10 9.68
N SER A 72 11.77 0.85 9.58
CA SER A 72 12.30 -0.11 8.61
C SER A 72 11.35 -0.17 7.44
N ALA A 73 11.88 -0.15 6.21
CA ALA A 73 11.04 -0.11 5.04
C ALA A 73 11.63 -0.98 3.94
N PHE A 74 10.78 -1.67 3.22
CA PHE A 74 11.22 -2.48 2.10
C PHE A 74 10.35 -2.30 0.88
N ASP A 75 10.94 -2.53 -0.26
CA ASP A 75 10.26 -2.61 -1.54
C ASP A 75 10.93 -3.68 -2.40
N LEU A 76 10.19 -4.20 -3.35
CA LEU A 76 10.75 -5.18 -4.29
C LEU A 76 11.61 -4.50 -5.36
N SER A 77 11.34 -3.24 -5.69
CA SER A 77 12.03 -2.45 -6.71
C SER A 77 13.28 -1.77 -6.16
N PRO A 78 14.49 -2.16 -6.59
CA PRO A 78 15.70 -1.42 -6.29
C PRO A 78 15.68 0.04 -6.73
N ALA A 79 15.00 0.36 -7.86
CA ALA A 79 14.87 1.72 -8.33
C ALA A 79 14.03 2.59 -7.37
N MET A 80 12.94 2.04 -6.83
CA MET A 80 12.15 2.72 -5.78
C MET A 80 12.97 2.96 -4.52
N LEU A 81 13.70 1.94 -4.05
CA LEU A 81 14.54 2.05 -2.85
C LEU A 81 15.69 3.03 -3.02
N ARG A 82 16.28 3.16 -4.21
CA ARG A 82 17.27 4.20 -4.47
C ARG A 82 16.68 5.58 -4.23
N ILE A 83 15.49 5.85 -4.75
CA ILE A 83 14.79 7.14 -4.55
C ILE A 83 14.39 7.33 -3.07
N ALA A 84 13.93 6.26 -2.42
CA ALA A 84 13.63 6.28 -0.99
C ALA A 84 14.89 6.61 -0.16
N SER A 85 16.04 6.04 -0.50
CA SER A 85 17.33 6.34 0.15
C SER A 85 17.75 7.80 -0.03
N GLU A 86 17.58 8.38 -1.22
CA GLU A 86 17.83 9.81 -1.46
C GLU A 86 16.92 10.71 -0.62
N ARG A 87 15.65 10.30 -0.41
CA ARG A 87 14.66 11.05 0.37
C ARG A 87 14.85 10.93 1.87
N LEU A 88 15.18 9.74 2.36
CA LEU A 88 15.18 9.43 3.78
C LEU A 88 16.59 9.53 4.41
N GLY A 89 17.65 9.35 3.59
CA GLY A 89 19.02 9.24 4.10
C GLY A 89 19.14 8.10 5.11
N ASP A 90 19.96 8.29 6.12
CA ASP A 90 20.21 7.30 7.19
C ASP A 90 19.08 7.24 8.26
N ARG A 91 17.96 7.93 8.04
CA ARG A 91 16.85 7.97 9.00
C ARG A 91 15.97 6.73 8.97
N ALA A 92 16.04 5.91 7.92
CA ALA A 92 15.29 4.68 7.76
C ALA A 92 16.23 3.51 7.41
N ASN A 93 15.88 2.31 7.88
CA ASN A 93 16.52 1.07 7.44
C ASN A 93 15.81 0.56 6.19
N LEU A 94 16.47 0.65 5.03
CA LEU A 94 15.92 0.26 3.73
C LEU A 94 16.53 -1.05 3.23
N PHE A 95 15.70 -1.96 2.73
CA PHE A 95 16.15 -3.22 2.16
C PHE A 95 15.23 -3.74 1.06
N VAL A 96 15.80 -4.51 0.12
CA VAL A 96 15.02 -5.18 -0.93
C VAL A 96 14.39 -6.44 -0.35
N ALA A 97 13.06 -6.58 -0.51
CA ALA A 97 12.37 -7.81 -0.16
C ALA A 97 11.09 -7.98 -0.99
N ASP A 98 10.71 -9.23 -1.23
CA ASP A 98 9.43 -9.61 -1.81
C ASP A 98 8.41 -9.85 -0.68
N MET A 99 7.31 -9.10 -0.69
CA MET A 99 6.22 -9.26 0.28
C MET A 99 5.53 -10.64 0.15
N GLY A 100 5.58 -11.26 -1.01
CA GLY A 100 5.04 -12.61 -1.25
C GLY A 100 5.91 -13.74 -0.69
N GLU A 101 7.06 -13.45 -0.09
CA GLU A 101 8.00 -14.41 0.48
C GLU A 101 8.19 -14.17 1.99
N PRO A 102 8.67 -15.18 2.76
CA PRO A 102 9.02 -14.99 4.17
C PRO A 102 10.11 -13.91 4.35
N LEU A 103 10.04 -13.18 5.46
CA LEU A 103 10.94 -12.09 5.83
C LEU A 103 11.86 -12.47 7.03
N PRO A 104 12.74 -13.48 6.90
CA PRO A 104 13.52 -14.02 8.02
C PRO A 104 14.54 -13.01 8.59
N MET A 105 14.77 -11.89 7.90
CA MET A 105 15.65 -10.81 8.36
C MET A 105 14.97 -9.90 9.40
N LEU A 106 13.65 -10.04 9.59
CA LEU A 106 12.89 -9.26 10.57
C LEU A 106 12.62 -10.10 11.82
N ASP A 107 12.86 -9.52 12.99
CA ASP A 107 12.62 -10.15 14.28
C ASP A 107 11.13 -10.27 14.60
N ASP A 108 10.76 -11.32 15.32
CA ASP A 108 9.44 -11.48 15.90
C ASP A 108 9.17 -10.33 16.87
N GLU A 109 7.93 -9.82 16.87
CA GLU A 109 7.51 -8.72 17.75
C GLU A 109 8.41 -7.46 17.70
N GLY A 110 9.08 -7.26 16.55
CA GLY A 110 10.01 -6.14 16.32
C GLY A 110 9.31 -4.79 16.14
N PHE A 111 8.01 -4.77 15.80
CA PHE A 111 7.30 -3.56 15.39
C PHE A 111 6.01 -3.31 16.17
N ASP A 112 5.72 -2.03 16.38
CA ASP A 112 4.48 -1.56 17.01
C ASP A 112 3.43 -1.20 15.94
N LEU A 113 3.87 -0.92 14.71
CA LEU A 113 3.04 -0.63 13.55
C LEU A 113 3.62 -1.30 12.30
N VAL A 114 2.79 -2.00 11.57
CA VAL A 114 3.05 -2.39 10.17
C VAL A 114 2.08 -1.61 9.29
N VAL A 115 2.61 -0.99 8.25
CA VAL A 115 1.81 -0.31 7.24
C VAL A 115 2.15 -0.85 5.86
N ALA A 116 1.11 -1.03 5.01
CA ALA A 116 1.26 -1.37 3.60
C ALA A 116 0.29 -0.51 2.78
N SER A 117 0.82 0.48 2.08
CA SER A 117 0.03 1.46 1.32
C SER A 117 0.02 1.07 -0.15
N LEU A 118 -1.14 0.60 -0.66
CA LEU A 118 -1.37 0.16 -2.04
C LEU A 118 -0.29 -0.82 -2.55
N ALA A 119 0.17 -1.72 -1.69
CA ALA A 119 1.24 -2.66 -1.98
C ALA A 119 0.75 -4.12 -2.08
N LEU A 120 -0.20 -4.51 -1.24
CA LEU A 120 -0.75 -5.88 -1.23
C LEU A 120 -1.55 -6.22 -2.50
N ASP A 121 -2.04 -5.24 -3.22
CA ASP A 121 -2.78 -5.45 -4.49
C ASP A 121 -1.94 -6.22 -5.53
N TYR A 122 -0.61 -6.17 -5.42
CA TYR A 122 0.32 -6.86 -6.33
C TYR A 122 0.69 -8.29 -5.90
N VAL A 123 0.24 -8.73 -4.72
CA VAL A 123 0.50 -10.07 -4.18
C VAL A 123 -0.73 -10.94 -4.36
N ARG A 124 -0.60 -12.09 -5.06
CA ARG A 124 -1.75 -12.96 -5.32
C ARG A 124 -2.27 -13.63 -4.05
N ASP A 125 -1.39 -14.18 -3.25
CA ASP A 125 -1.71 -14.91 -2.01
C ASP A 125 -1.28 -14.08 -0.79
N TRP A 126 -2.26 -13.61 -0.04
CA TRP A 126 -2.02 -12.80 1.14
C TRP A 126 -1.69 -13.60 2.40
N SER A 127 -1.73 -14.93 2.34
CA SER A 127 -1.44 -15.76 3.51
C SER A 127 -0.01 -15.56 4.03
N ILE A 128 0.97 -15.45 3.13
CA ILE A 128 2.37 -15.23 3.50
C ILE A 128 2.60 -13.83 4.10
N PRO A 129 2.29 -12.72 3.39
CA PRO A 129 2.53 -11.40 3.97
C PRO A 129 1.77 -11.15 5.26
N LEU A 130 0.52 -11.61 5.37
CA LEU A 130 -0.26 -11.42 6.60
C LEU A 130 0.28 -12.26 7.77
N ALA A 131 0.77 -13.46 7.53
CA ALA A 131 1.45 -14.27 8.56
C ALA A 131 2.74 -13.57 9.03
N GLU A 132 3.56 -13.03 8.11
CA GLU A 132 4.76 -12.27 8.46
C GLU A 132 4.42 -10.98 9.21
N PHE A 133 3.45 -10.21 8.76
CA PHE A 133 2.99 -9.02 9.48
C PHE A 133 2.51 -9.36 10.89
N ARG A 134 1.80 -10.50 11.05
CA ARG A 134 1.37 -10.97 12.37
C ARG A 134 2.56 -11.37 13.25
N ARG A 135 3.57 -12.02 12.70
CA ARG A 135 4.79 -12.46 13.42
C ARG A 135 5.61 -11.28 13.90
N VAL A 136 5.85 -10.30 13.03
CA VAL A 136 6.72 -9.17 13.35
C VAL A 136 6.06 -8.11 14.23
N LEU A 137 4.72 -8.09 14.33
CA LEU A 137 3.99 -7.18 15.20
C LEU A 137 4.01 -7.65 16.65
N THR A 138 4.25 -6.71 17.56
CA THR A 138 4.00 -6.95 19.00
C THR A 138 2.55 -7.35 19.24
N GLY A 139 2.28 -8.02 20.37
CA GLY A 139 0.91 -8.41 20.75
C GLY A 139 -0.05 -7.21 20.92
N ARG A 140 0.46 -5.98 21.03
CA ARG A 140 -0.32 -4.73 21.06
C ARG A 140 -0.16 -3.91 19.79
N GLY A 141 0.53 -4.45 18.82
CA GLY A 141 0.81 -3.78 17.56
C GLY A 141 -0.43 -3.47 16.73
N ARG A 142 -0.22 -2.82 15.61
CA ARG A 142 -1.28 -2.38 14.71
C ARG A 142 -0.87 -2.63 13.26
N LEU A 143 -1.79 -3.18 12.49
CA LEU A 143 -1.67 -3.32 11.04
C LEU A 143 -2.59 -2.31 10.36
N VAL A 144 -2.03 -1.46 9.50
CA VAL A 144 -2.82 -0.54 8.67
C VAL A 144 -2.46 -0.78 7.21
N ILE A 145 -3.45 -1.16 6.41
CA ILE A 145 -3.28 -1.40 4.98
C ILE A 145 -4.27 -0.55 4.20
N SER A 146 -3.81 0.01 3.09
CA SER A 146 -4.70 0.53 2.06
C SER A 146 -4.64 -0.34 0.81
N VAL A 147 -5.79 -0.51 0.20
CA VAL A 147 -5.98 -1.33 -1.00
C VAL A 147 -7.00 -0.67 -1.92
N GLN A 148 -7.03 -1.11 -3.16
CA GLN A 148 -8.09 -0.74 -4.07
C GLN A 148 -9.45 -1.20 -3.52
N HIS A 149 -10.46 -0.32 -3.60
CA HIS A 149 -11.80 -0.68 -3.20
C HIS A 149 -12.43 -1.63 -4.22
N PRO A 150 -13.02 -2.79 -3.82
CA PRO A 150 -13.57 -3.77 -4.76
C PRO A 150 -14.57 -3.19 -5.76
N MET A 151 -15.42 -2.23 -5.35
CA MET A 151 -16.34 -1.56 -6.26
C MET A 151 -15.61 -0.72 -7.30
N GLY A 152 -14.60 0.04 -6.90
CA GLY A 152 -13.81 0.90 -7.78
C GLY A 152 -12.98 0.08 -8.76
N SER A 153 -12.29 -0.93 -8.27
CA SER A 153 -11.46 -1.82 -9.09
C SER A 153 -12.29 -2.71 -10.02
N TYR A 154 -13.49 -3.17 -9.60
CA TYR A 154 -14.40 -3.87 -10.49
C TYR A 154 -14.83 -3.02 -11.70
N GLN A 155 -15.17 -1.76 -11.45
CA GLN A 155 -15.53 -0.82 -12.53
C GLN A 155 -14.35 -0.50 -13.45
N TRP A 156 -13.14 -0.48 -12.90
CA TRP A 156 -11.91 -0.19 -13.64
C TRP A 156 -11.44 -1.35 -14.49
N PHE A 157 -11.25 -2.51 -13.88
CA PHE A 157 -10.69 -3.70 -14.54
C PHE A 157 -11.73 -4.51 -15.32
N LYS A 158 -12.99 -4.50 -14.90
CA LYS A 158 -14.09 -5.28 -15.47
C LYS A 158 -13.75 -6.77 -15.59
N PRO A 159 -13.34 -7.42 -14.50
CA PRO A 159 -13.08 -8.85 -14.52
C PRO A 159 -14.36 -9.63 -14.91
N GLU A 160 -14.20 -10.89 -15.31
CA GLU A 160 -15.33 -11.74 -15.71
C GLU A 160 -16.41 -11.87 -14.63
N THR A 161 -16.00 -11.86 -13.37
CA THR A 161 -16.88 -11.92 -12.21
C THR A 161 -16.40 -10.98 -11.10
N ALA A 162 -17.33 -10.55 -10.24
CA ALA A 162 -17.00 -9.75 -9.06
C ALA A 162 -16.49 -10.58 -7.87
N PHE A 163 -16.43 -11.90 -7.97
CA PHE A 163 -15.99 -12.81 -6.90
C PHE A 163 -14.56 -13.30 -7.14
N GLY A 164 -13.82 -13.52 -6.04
CA GLY A 164 -12.50 -14.11 -6.08
C GLY A 164 -11.37 -13.13 -6.39
N VAL A 165 -10.23 -13.68 -6.82
CA VAL A 165 -9.00 -12.95 -7.17
C VAL A 165 -8.71 -13.13 -8.65
N HIS A 166 -8.60 -12.03 -9.39
CA HIS A 166 -8.35 -12.04 -10.83
C HIS A 166 -7.13 -11.21 -11.18
N TYR A 167 -6.23 -11.80 -11.99
CA TYR A 167 -5.17 -11.03 -12.63
C TYR A 167 -5.77 -10.04 -13.61
N CYS A 168 -5.33 -8.79 -13.53
CA CYS A 168 -5.78 -7.68 -14.35
C CYS A 168 -4.59 -6.84 -14.79
N GLU A 169 -4.83 -5.96 -15.75
CA GLU A 169 -3.84 -5.00 -16.22
C GLU A 169 -4.46 -3.61 -16.28
N ALA A 170 -3.75 -2.63 -15.75
CA ALA A 170 -4.14 -1.23 -15.82
C ALA A 170 -3.24 -0.46 -16.77
N SER A 171 -3.82 0.33 -17.67
CA SER A 171 -3.07 1.28 -18.49
C SER A 171 -2.92 2.61 -17.74
N TRP A 172 -1.79 2.81 -17.08
CA TRP A 172 -1.51 4.03 -16.33
C TRP A 172 -1.06 5.15 -17.25
N ARG A 173 -1.74 6.29 -17.14
CA ARG A 173 -1.48 7.48 -17.95
C ARG A 173 -1.01 8.65 -17.10
N GLY A 174 -0.19 9.54 -17.72
CA GLY A 174 0.22 10.80 -17.12
C GLY A 174 1.38 10.70 -16.14
N PHE A 175 2.01 9.53 -15.98
CA PHE A 175 3.34 9.41 -15.39
C PHE A 175 4.42 9.66 -16.43
N THR A 176 4.33 8.99 -17.56
CA THR A 176 5.22 9.07 -18.72
C THR A 176 4.49 9.65 -19.93
N SER A 177 5.20 9.88 -21.04
CA SER A 177 4.62 10.32 -22.32
C SER A 177 3.66 9.26 -22.88
N GLU A 178 4.06 7.99 -22.79
CA GLU A 178 3.26 6.86 -23.20
C GLU A 178 2.62 6.17 -21.99
N PRO A 179 1.46 5.52 -22.17
CA PRO A 179 0.87 4.72 -21.10
C PRO A 179 1.75 3.52 -20.73
N VAL A 180 1.85 3.22 -19.44
CA VAL A 180 2.54 2.02 -18.94
C VAL A 180 1.49 1.02 -18.47
N ILE A 181 1.64 -0.23 -18.90
CA ILE A 181 0.81 -1.32 -18.40
C ILE A 181 1.35 -1.77 -17.04
N VAL A 182 0.50 -1.68 -16.04
CA VAL A 182 0.81 -2.13 -14.68
C VAL A 182 -0.09 -3.31 -14.35
N PRO A 183 0.46 -4.50 -14.15
CA PRO A 183 -0.27 -5.66 -13.67
C PRO A 183 -0.78 -5.46 -12.25
N ASP A 184 -1.91 -6.10 -11.93
CA ASP A 184 -2.61 -5.96 -10.66
C ASP A 184 -3.47 -7.19 -10.37
N TYR A 185 -3.98 -7.32 -9.14
CA TYR A 185 -5.00 -8.30 -8.81
C TYR A 185 -6.27 -7.62 -8.32
N TYR A 186 -7.35 -7.74 -9.10
CA TYR A 186 -8.68 -7.48 -8.57
C TYR A 186 -9.01 -8.47 -7.45
N ARG A 187 -9.65 -7.99 -6.37
CA ARG A 187 -10.14 -8.81 -5.25
C ARG A 187 -11.55 -8.43 -4.87
N SER A 188 -12.38 -9.47 -4.56
CA SER A 188 -13.65 -9.24 -3.89
C SER A 188 -13.44 -8.88 -2.40
N PHE A 189 -14.48 -8.38 -1.73
CA PHE A 189 -14.40 -8.07 -0.30
C PHE A 189 -13.99 -9.27 0.55
N GLU A 190 -14.51 -10.46 0.26
CA GLU A 190 -14.16 -11.66 1.01
C GLU A 190 -12.68 -12.03 0.85
N GLU A 191 -12.09 -11.79 -0.31
CA GLU A 191 -10.69 -12.05 -0.62
C GLU A 191 -9.74 -10.98 -0.03
N ILE A 192 -10.30 -9.92 0.53
CA ILE A 192 -9.56 -8.91 1.29
C ILE A 192 -9.71 -9.17 2.79
N ILE A 193 -10.94 -9.36 3.26
CA ILE A 193 -11.23 -9.39 4.70
C ILE A 193 -10.90 -10.76 5.32
N ASN A 194 -11.29 -11.87 4.67
CA ASN A 194 -11.12 -13.19 5.25
C ASN A 194 -9.65 -13.58 5.46
N PRO A 195 -8.69 -13.28 4.56
CA PRO A 195 -7.28 -13.54 4.82
C PRO A 195 -6.73 -12.80 6.04
N ILE A 196 -7.16 -11.56 6.28
CA ILE A 196 -6.76 -10.77 7.46
C ILE A 196 -7.26 -11.44 8.74
N LEU A 197 -8.53 -11.88 8.75
CA LEU A 197 -9.11 -12.59 9.89
C LEU A 197 -8.44 -13.96 10.11
N ALA A 198 -8.18 -14.70 9.03
CA ALA A 198 -7.52 -16.01 9.06
C ALA A 198 -6.07 -15.92 9.57
N ALA A 199 -5.38 -14.81 9.33
CA ALA A 199 -4.04 -14.56 9.87
C ALA A 199 -4.03 -14.17 11.37
N GLY A 200 -5.19 -14.18 12.05
CA GLY A 200 -5.31 -13.90 13.48
C GLY A 200 -5.37 -12.40 13.81
N PHE A 201 -5.82 -11.57 12.87
CA PHE A 201 -6.12 -10.17 13.14
C PHE A 201 -7.58 -9.94 13.46
N SER A 202 -7.86 -8.96 14.31
CA SER A 202 -9.19 -8.41 14.60
C SER A 202 -9.31 -7.04 13.95
N LEU A 203 -10.34 -6.84 13.12
CA LEU A 203 -10.60 -5.55 12.49
C LEU A 203 -11.01 -4.51 13.54
N GLN A 204 -10.40 -3.34 13.47
CA GLN A 204 -10.73 -2.17 14.30
C GLN A 204 -11.51 -1.13 13.49
N GLY A 205 -11.27 -1.07 12.19
CA GLY A 205 -11.95 -0.16 11.29
C GLY A 205 -11.77 -0.53 9.82
N LEU A 206 -12.75 -0.14 9.03
CA LEU A 206 -12.71 -0.16 7.57
C LEU A 206 -13.18 1.22 7.09
N HIS A 207 -12.31 1.90 6.34
CA HIS A 207 -12.52 3.29 5.95
C HIS A 207 -12.51 3.41 4.43
N GLU A 208 -13.66 3.64 3.83
CA GLU A 208 -13.76 3.99 2.42
C GLU A 208 -13.20 5.39 2.20
N THR A 209 -12.27 5.52 1.27
CA THR A 209 -11.59 6.80 1.06
C THR A 209 -12.44 7.79 0.26
N ARG A 210 -12.27 9.07 0.56
CA ARG A 210 -12.84 10.19 -0.20
C ARG A 210 -11.75 11.22 -0.48
N PRO A 211 -11.77 11.86 -1.65
CA PRO A 211 -10.81 12.91 -1.93
C PRO A 211 -10.99 14.11 -0.99
N ILE A 212 -9.87 14.69 -0.59
CA ILE A 212 -9.87 15.92 0.22
C ILE A 212 -10.37 17.12 -0.60
N GLU A 213 -10.93 18.13 0.08
CA GLU A 213 -11.61 19.29 -0.53
C GLU A 213 -10.71 20.06 -1.51
N SER A 214 -9.40 20.12 -1.26
CA SER A 214 -8.46 20.82 -2.13
C SER A 214 -8.42 20.26 -3.56
N LEU A 215 -8.76 18.97 -3.77
CA LEU A 215 -8.87 18.41 -5.12
C LEU A 215 -9.97 19.08 -5.95
N LYS A 216 -11.03 19.59 -5.32
CA LYS A 216 -12.14 20.25 -6.01
C LYS A 216 -11.69 21.47 -6.81
N ALA A 217 -10.74 22.23 -6.28
CA ALA A 217 -10.19 23.39 -6.95
C ALA A 217 -9.24 23.00 -8.11
N ILE A 218 -8.54 21.85 -7.98
CA ILE A 218 -7.54 21.38 -8.94
C ILE A 218 -8.19 20.56 -10.07
N ASN A 219 -9.07 19.65 -9.69
CA ASN A 219 -9.77 18.75 -10.61
C ASN A 219 -11.19 18.45 -10.12
N PRO A 220 -12.18 19.35 -10.42
CA PRO A 220 -13.56 19.22 -9.98
C PRO A 220 -14.20 17.89 -10.42
N ARG A 221 -13.86 17.41 -11.61
CA ARG A 221 -14.41 16.15 -12.15
C ARG A 221 -13.96 14.94 -11.34
N LYS A 222 -12.66 14.83 -11.05
CA LYS A 222 -12.11 13.75 -10.23
C LYS A 222 -12.61 13.83 -8.79
N TYR A 223 -12.74 15.02 -8.24
CA TYR A 223 -13.34 15.21 -6.93
C TYR A 223 -14.78 14.68 -6.90
N ALA A 224 -15.64 15.10 -7.83
CA ALA A 224 -17.03 14.65 -7.88
C ALA A 224 -17.13 13.12 -8.07
N GLN A 225 -16.28 12.54 -8.91
CA GLN A 225 -16.21 11.09 -9.11
C GLN A 225 -15.85 10.37 -7.80
N GLY A 226 -14.79 10.79 -7.11
CA GLY A 226 -14.34 10.18 -5.86
C GLY A 226 -15.31 10.37 -4.69
N MET A 227 -16.19 11.39 -4.75
CA MET A 227 -17.28 11.58 -3.78
C MET A 227 -18.47 10.67 -4.01
N THR A 228 -18.57 10.03 -5.17
CA THR A 228 -19.70 9.15 -5.52
C THR A 228 -19.32 7.67 -5.53
N HIS A 229 -18.05 7.36 -5.78
CA HIS A 229 -17.57 5.98 -5.86
C HIS A 229 -16.25 5.85 -5.11
N PRO A 230 -16.15 4.97 -4.11
CA PRO A 230 -14.88 4.75 -3.40
C PRO A 230 -13.85 4.13 -4.34
N THR A 231 -12.65 4.71 -4.35
CA THR A 231 -11.51 4.21 -5.15
C THR A 231 -10.64 3.27 -4.33
N PHE A 232 -10.43 3.61 -3.07
CA PHE A 232 -9.60 2.86 -2.13
C PHE A 232 -10.33 2.66 -0.82
N MET A 233 -9.80 1.77 -0.01
CA MET A 233 -10.19 1.63 1.40
C MET A 233 -8.95 1.41 2.26
N VAL A 234 -9.02 1.89 3.50
CA VAL A 234 -8.01 1.67 4.52
C VAL A 234 -8.59 0.74 5.58
N ILE A 235 -7.83 -0.28 5.91
CA ILE A 235 -8.18 -1.28 6.91
C ILE A 235 -7.25 -1.10 8.10
N ASP A 236 -7.83 -0.99 9.28
CA ASP A 236 -7.14 -0.95 10.56
C ASP A 236 -7.42 -2.25 11.30
N ALA A 237 -6.37 -2.94 11.72
CA ALA A 237 -6.48 -4.23 12.39
C ALA A 237 -5.43 -4.37 13.51
N ARG A 238 -5.69 -5.26 14.44
CA ARG A 238 -4.76 -5.59 15.53
C ARG A 238 -4.62 -7.09 15.66
N PRO A 239 -3.46 -7.58 16.16
CA PRO A 239 -3.35 -8.95 16.64
C PRO A 239 -4.52 -9.32 17.55
N GLY A 240 -5.21 -10.45 17.24
CA GLY A 240 -6.32 -10.98 18.03
C GLY A 240 -5.83 -11.83 19.18
#